data_bb67bbafcd06df6dc71e336793e05847
#
_entry.id   bb67bbafcd06df6dc71e336793e05847
#
_cell.length_a   1.000
_cell.length_b   1.000
_cell.length_c   1.000
_cell.angle_alpha   90.00
_cell.angle_beta   90.00
_cell.angle_gamma   90.00
#
_symmetry.space_group_name_H-M   'P 1'
#
loop_
_entity.id
_entity.type
_entity.pdbx_description
1 polymer ?
#
loop_
_entity_poly.entity_id
_entity_poly.type
_entity_poly.pdbx_seq_one_letter_code
_entity_poly.pdbx_strand_id
1 'polypeptide(L)'
;MRFFRNASYDFLSVRRKAYVVSAVLILLGIGSLVLRGGPRYGVDFTGGTLLQVEFFEPTSVSDLRGVLASAGMENAQIQQLGDSNEFMIRTQDFEGIVESVNGLFDETYGADGFTMSADAVGPKEGSELQRKAAIALLMSIAQTLVYLAFRFEWRFGVAAIVATFHDITVTFGFISLLNIEITLATVAAILTILGY
;
A
#
# COMPACT_ATOMS: atom_id res chain seq x y z
N MET A 1 -0.32 -39.77 1.92
CA MET A 1 -1.73 -39.75 1.46
C MET A 1 -1.81 -39.00 0.14
N ARG A 2 -2.28 -39.63 -0.95
CA ARG A 2 -2.46 -38.95 -2.26
C ARG A 2 -3.92 -38.54 -2.38
N PHE A 3 -4.23 -37.27 -2.03
CA PHE A 3 -5.60 -36.76 -1.98
C PHE A 3 -6.26 -36.56 -3.37
N PHE A 4 -5.50 -36.58 -4.48
CA PHE A 4 -5.98 -36.26 -5.84
C PHE A 4 -5.65 -37.34 -6.88
N ARG A 5 -5.83 -38.61 -6.55
CA ARG A 5 -5.41 -39.73 -7.42
C ARG A 5 -6.22 -39.86 -8.73
N ASN A 6 -7.42 -39.26 -8.81
CA ASN A 6 -8.31 -39.32 -9.98
C ASN A 6 -9.00 -37.95 -10.24
N ALA A 7 -8.34 -36.86 -9.95
CA ALA A 7 -8.90 -35.54 -10.20
C ALA A 7 -8.75 -35.16 -11.67
N SER A 8 -9.81 -35.28 -12.48
CA SER A 8 -9.91 -34.75 -13.82
C SER A 8 -10.86 -33.55 -13.79
N TYR A 9 -10.31 -32.35 -13.52
CA TYR A 9 -11.10 -31.11 -13.55
C TYR A 9 -11.00 -30.47 -14.94
N ASP A 10 -12.13 -30.23 -15.59
CA ASP A 10 -12.19 -29.49 -16.85
C ASP A 10 -12.16 -27.98 -16.56
N PHE A 11 -10.96 -27.45 -16.33
CA PHE A 11 -10.74 -26.02 -16.11
C PHE A 11 -11.10 -25.14 -17.32
N LEU A 12 -11.04 -25.72 -18.53
CA LEU A 12 -11.31 -24.96 -19.76
C LEU A 12 -12.81 -24.72 -19.97
N SER A 13 -13.68 -25.54 -19.43
CA SER A 13 -15.14 -25.37 -19.56
C SER A 13 -15.63 -24.08 -18.86
N VAL A 14 -14.96 -23.67 -17.77
CA VAL A 14 -15.34 -22.48 -16.99
C VAL A 14 -14.64 -21.19 -17.43
N ARG A 15 -13.78 -21.25 -18.48
CA ARG A 15 -12.97 -20.10 -18.95
C ARG A 15 -13.80 -18.83 -19.21
N ARG A 16 -14.99 -18.96 -19.81
CA ARG A 16 -15.86 -17.81 -20.09
C ARG A 16 -16.33 -17.11 -18.80
N LYS A 17 -16.67 -17.89 -17.78
CA LYS A 17 -17.05 -17.33 -16.46
C LYS A 17 -15.87 -16.64 -15.81
N ALA A 18 -14.67 -17.22 -15.88
CA ALA A 18 -13.45 -16.62 -15.37
C ALA A 18 -13.13 -15.28 -16.05
N TYR A 19 -13.26 -15.19 -17.38
CA TYR A 19 -13.09 -13.92 -18.10
C TYR A 19 -14.09 -12.85 -17.66
N VAL A 20 -15.37 -13.21 -17.45
CA VAL A 20 -16.38 -12.27 -16.99
C VAL A 20 -16.04 -11.77 -15.58
N VAL A 21 -15.68 -12.67 -14.66
CA VAL A 21 -15.28 -12.30 -13.29
C VAL A 21 -14.07 -11.37 -13.32
N SER A 22 -13.05 -11.73 -14.09
CA SER A 22 -11.85 -10.91 -14.24
C SER A 22 -12.17 -9.52 -14.82
N ALA A 23 -12.98 -9.44 -15.88
CA ALA A 23 -13.38 -8.17 -16.46
C ALA A 23 -14.14 -7.30 -15.47
N VAL A 24 -15.05 -7.88 -14.67
CA VAL A 24 -15.79 -7.16 -13.63
C VAL A 24 -14.83 -6.62 -12.57
N LEU A 25 -13.88 -7.43 -12.08
CA LEU A 25 -12.88 -6.99 -11.10
C LEU A 25 -12.02 -5.83 -11.63
N ILE A 26 -11.56 -5.92 -12.87
CA ILE A 26 -10.80 -4.85 -13.52
C ILE A 26 -11.63 -3.57 -13.63
N LEU A 27 -12.87 -3.68 -14.10
CA LEU A 27 -13.77 -2.52 -14.24
C LEU A 27 -14.08 -1.87 -12.89
N LEU A 28 -14.31 -2.65 -11.84
CA LEU A 28 -14.51 -2.14 -10.49
C LEU A 28 -13.24 -1.46 -9.96
N GLY A 29 -12.06 -2.05 -10.18
CA GLY A 29 -10.78 -1.47 -9.80
C GLY A 29 -10.49 -0.15 -10.50
N ILE A 30 -10.65 -0.10 -11.83
CA ILE A 30 -10.47 1.13 -12.61
C ILE A 30 -11.52 2.17 -12.20
N GLY A 31 -12.78 1.78 -12.04
CA GLY A 31 -13.84 2.66 -11.57
C GLY A 31 -13.53 3.28 -10.22
N SER A 32 -13.01 2.47 -9.27
CA SER A 32 -12.56 2.96 -7.96
C SER A 32 -11.44 3.99 -8.09
N LEU A 33 -10.43 3.72 -8.92
CA LEU A 33 -9.32 4.66 -9.17
C LEU A 33 -9.82 5.98 -9.74
N VAL A 34 -10.70 5.94 -10.73
CA VAL A 34 -11.26 7.15 -11.37
C VAL A 34 -12.12 7.95 -10.39
N LEU A 35 -13.00 7.30 -9.63
CA LEU A 35 -13.87 7.97 -8.65
C LEU A 35 -13.10 8.60 -7.50
N ARG A 36 -11.94 8.06 -7.15
CA ARG A 36 -11.07 8.58 -6.08
C ARG A 36 -10.03 9.60 -6.57
N GLY A 37 -9.96 9.87 -7.87
CA GLY A 37 -8.98 10.78 -8.45
C GLY A 37 -7.55 10.23 -8.54
N GLY A 38 -7.38 8.91 -8.42
CA GLY A 38 -6.09 8.23 -8.51
C GLY A 38 -5.77 7.35 -7.30
N PRO A 39 -4.55 6.78 -7.26
CA PRO A 39 -4.10 5.98 -6.13
C PRO A 39 -3.75 6.86 -4.91
N ARG A 40 -3.94 6.31 -3.72
CA ARG A 40 -3.47 6.96 -2.49
C ARG A 40 -1.99 6.66 -2.29
N TYR A 41 -1.19 7.70 -2.22
CA TYR A 41 0.23 7.58 -1.91
C TYR A 41 0.49 7.73 -0.41
N GLY A 42 1.36 6.87 0.14
CA GLY A 42 1.85 6.98 1.51
C GLY A 42 2.86 8.11 1.67
N VAL A 43 3.28 8.35 2.92
CA VAL A 43 4.27 9.39 3.27
C VAL A 43 5.61 9.21 2.55
N ASP A 44 5.97 7.99 2.19
CA ASP A 44 7.17 7.68 1.40
C ASP A 44 7.23 8.47 0.08
N PHE A 45 6.07 8.79 -0.49
CA PHE A 45 5.94 9.43 -1.80
C PHE A 45 5.39 10.86 -1.73
N THR A 46 4.54 11.16 -0.73
CA THR A 46 3.97 12.51 -0.57
C THR A 46 4.86 13.41 0.27
N GLY A 47 5.74 12.81 1.06
CA GLY A 47 6.40 13.47 2.17
C GLY A 47 5.46 13.61 3.37
N GLY A 48 6.02 13.99 4.51
CA GLY A 48 5.33 14.12 5.79
C GLY A 48 5.86 13.12 6.83
N THR A 49 5.15 13.02 7.95
CA THR A 49 5.49 12.12 9.06
C THR A 49 4.35 11.16 9.34
N LEU A 50 4.70 9.89 9.49
CA LEU A 50 3.84 8.82 9.95
C LEU A 50 4.32 8.40 11.33
N LEU A 51 3.47 8.58 12.35
CA LEU A 51 3.73 8.12 13.71
C LEU A 51 2.83 6.92 13.97
N GLN A 52 3.42 5.84 14.47
CA GLN A 52 2.72 4.68 14.99
C GLN A 52 2.92 4.68 16.50
N VAL A 53 1.81 4.76 17.23
CA VAL A 53 1.82 4.92 18.69
C VAL A 53 0.94 3.86 19.31
N GLU A 54 1.47 3.14 20.27
CA GLU A 54 0.76 2.19 21.11
C GLU A 54 0.72 2.74 22.54
N PHE A 55 -0.49 2.95 23.07
CA PHE A 55 -0.73 3.40 24.43
C PHE A 55 -0.99 2.22 25.36
N PHE A 56 -0.43 2.26 26.57
CA PHE A 56 -0.64 1.19 27.56
C PHE A 56 -1.95 1.36 28.33
N GLU A 57 -2.51 2.57 28.34
CA GLU A 57 -3.83 2.85 28.88
C GLU A 57 -4.87 3.04 27.77
N PRO A 58 -6.15 2.74 28.04
CA PRO A 58 -7.22 2.95 27.06
C PRO A 58 -7.28 4.42 26.62
N THR A 59 -7.05 4.65 25.34
CA THR A 59 -7.04 5.98 24.74
C THR A 59 -8.04 6.01 23.58
N SER A 60 -8.70 7.15 23.36
CA SER A 60 -9.62 7.31 22.25
C SER A 60 -9.08 8.23 21.16
N VAL A 61 -9.59 8.05 19.92
CA VAL A 61 -9.26 8.97 18.80
C VAL A 61 -9.62 10.42 19.13
N SER A 62 -10.69 10.64 19.93
CA SER A 62 -11.11 11.98 20.33
C SER A 62 -10.11 12.65 21.28
N ASP A 63 -9.56 11.89 22.23
CA ASP A 63 -8.58 12.38 23.18
C ASP A 63 -7.29 12.74 22.47
N LEU A 64 -6.81 11.83 21.60
CA LEU A 64 -5.62 12.08 20.77
C LEU A 64 -5.77 13.32 19.89
N ARG A 65 -6.96 13.50 19.29
CA ARG A 65 -7.23 14.69 18.48
C ARG A 65 -7.17 15.96 19.30
N GLY A 66 -7.68 15.94 20.52
CA GLY A 66 -7.60 17.07 21.44
C GLY A 66 -6.16 17.42 21.80
N VAL A 67 -5.36 16.40 22.13
CA VAL A 67 -3.94 16.55 22.46
C VAL A 67 -3.16 17.09 21.26
N LEU A 68 -3.31 16.53 20.07
CA LEU A 68 -2.61 16.97 18.86
C LEU A 68 -3.04 18.38 18.42
N ALA A 69 -4.32 18.74 18.59
CA ALA A 69 -4.81 20.09 18.29
C ALA A 69 -4.16 21.16 19.18
N SER A 70 -3.87 20.84 20.46
CA SER A 70 -3.15 21.76 21.36
C SER A 70 -1.74 22.09 20.88
N ALA A 71 -1.13 21.21 20.08
CA ALA A 71 0.18 21.40 19.46
C ALA A 71 0.10 21.96 18.01
N GLY A 72 -1.08 22.42 17.57
CA GLY A 72 -1.27 22.99 16.23
C GLY A 72 -1.44 21.96 15.10
N MET A 73 -1.61 20.67 15.43
CA MET A 73 -1.76 19.57 14.48
C MET A 73 -3.24 19.20 14.24
N GLU A 74 -4.10 20.18 14.04
CA GLU A 74 -5.55 19.99 13.83
C GLU A 74 -5.86 19.14 12.59
N ASN A 75 -4.99 19.16 11.57
CA ASN A 75 -5.14 18.46 10.31
C ASN A 75 -4.53 17.06 10.32
N ALA A 76 -4.00 16.56 11.45
CA ALA A 76 -3.45 15.21 11.55
C ALA A 76 -4.54 14.17 11.32
N GLN A 77 -4.24 13.19 10.46
CA GLN A 77 -5.12 12.05 10.22
C GLN A 77 -4.80 10.98 11.25
N ILE A 78 -5.79 10.64 12.08
CA ILE A 78 -5.66 9.63 13.12
C ILE A 78 -6.49 8.42 12.71
N GLN A 79 -5.85 7.25 12.68
CA GLN A 79 -6.48 5.97 12.40
C GLN A 79 -6.15 4.99 13.52
N GLN A 80 -7.17 4.41 14.16
CA GLN A 80 -6.99 3.33 15.13
C GLN A 80 -6.77 2.01 14.38
N LEU A 81 -5.82 1.21 14.84
CA LEU A 81 -5.49 -0.11 14.30
C LEU A 81 -6.22 -1.20 15.08
N GLY A 82 -7.30 -1.72 14.50
CA GLY A 82 -8.14 -2.73 15.14
C GLY A 82 -8.86 -2.21 16.39
N ASP A 83 -9.04 -3.08 17.38
CA ASP A 83 -9.64 -2.77 18.69
C ASP A 83 -8.56 -2.49 19.76
N SER A 84 -7.30 -2.32 19.33
CA SER A 84 -6.15 -2.07 20.19
C SER A 84 -5.98 -0.58 20.51
N ASN A 85 -5.16 -0.28 21.53
CA ASN A 85 -4.72 1.09 21.83
C ASN A 85 -3.60 1.57 20.89
N GLU A 86 -3.56 1.04 19.68
CA GLU A 86 -2.57 1.36 18.67
C GLU A 86 -3.17 2.31 17.64
N PHE A 87 -2.45 3.40 17.37
CA PHE A 87 -2.90 4.47 16.50
C PHE A 87 -1.83 4.81 15.48
N MET A 88 -2.28 5.06 14.26
CA MET A 88 -1.47 5.61 13.19
C MET A 88 -1.85 7.07 12.99
N ILE A 89 -0.88 7.96 13.18
CA ILE A 89 -1.05 9.41 13.07
C ILE A 89 -0.22 9.88 11.88
N ARG A 90 -0.87 10.52 10.92
CA ARG A 90 -0.21 11.08 9.75
C ARG A 90 -0.35 12.59 9.75
N THR A 91 0.77 13.28 9.53
CA THR A 91 0.81 14.73 9.32
C THR A 91 1.65 15.06 8.08
N GLN A 92 1.38 16.21 7.48
CA GLN A 92 2.21 16.75 6.40
C GLN A 92 3.44 17.48 6.93
N ASP A 93 3.44 17.80 8.21
CA ASP A 93 4.59 18.42 8.86
C ASP A 93 5.74 17.43 8.96
N PHE A 94 6.96 17.94 8.79
CA PHE A 94 8.14 17.12 8.69
C PHE A 94 9.22 17.50 9.71
N GLU A 95 9.57 18.79 9.82
CA GLU A 95 10.66 19.24 10.67
C GLU A 95 10.24 19.34 12.15
N GLY A 96 10.95 18.63 13.03
CA GLY A 96 10.76 18.72 14.50
C GLY A 96 9.46 18.16 15.03
N ILE A 97 8.62 17.56 14.17
CA ILE A 97 7.29 17.07 14.56
C ILE A 97 7.38 15.87 15.51
N VAL A 98 8.35 15.00 15.29
CA VAL A 98 8.55 13.78 16.10
C VAL A 98 8.88 14.15 17.54
N GLU A 99 9.83 15.07 17.72
CA GLU A 99 10.23 15.57 19.05
C GLU A 99 9.09 16.32 19.74
N SER A 100 8.34 17.13 18.97
CA SER A 100 7.20 17.88 19.50
C SER A 100 6.08 16.96 19.97
N VAL A 101 5.73 15.93 19.19
CA VAL A 101 4.70 14.95 19.56
C VAL A 101 5.16 14.08 20.71
N ASN A 102 6.43 13.65 20.71
CA ASN A 102 6.98 12.85 21.80
C ASN A 102 6.92 13.64 23.12
N GLY A 103 7.38 14.88 23.13
CA GLY A 103 7.31 15.74 24.31
C GLY A 103 5.87 15.98 24.80
N LEU A 104 4.93 16.19 23.89
CA LEU A 104 3.51 16.36 24.20
C LEU A 104 2.89 15.10 24.81
N PHE A 105 3.23 13.94 24.28
CA PHE A 105 2.75 12.66 24.82
C PHE A 105 3.41 12.31 26.15
N ASP A 106 4.70 12.60 26.34
CA ASP A 106 5.39 12.46 27.62
C ASP A 106 4.71 13.31 28.71
N GLU A 107 4.31 14.53 28.38
CA GLU A 107 3.61 15.43 29.32
C GLU A 107 2.19 14.95 29.64
N THR A 108 1.49 14.36 28.65
CA THR A 108 0.08 14.00 28.76
C THR A 108 -0.12 12.59 29.34
N TYR A 109 0.68 11.62 28.90
CA TYR A 109 0.52 10.19 29.19
C TYR A 109 1.68 9.62 30.04
N GLY A 110 2.74 10.42 30.24
CA GLY A 110 3.96 9.99 30.91
C GLY A 110 4.93 9.25 29.97
N ALA A 111 6.23 9.33 30.25
CA ALA A 111 7.27 8.73 29.41
C ALA A 111 7.17 7.20 29.25
N ASP A 112 6.58 6.51 30.23
CA ASP A 112 6.33 5.07 30.20
C ASP A 112 4.89 4.73 29.78
N GLY A 113 4.08 5.71 29.35
CA GLY A 113 2.65 5.53 29.02
C GLY A 113 2.39 5.05 27.59
N PHE A 114 3.38 5.12 26.71
CA PHE A 114 3.24 4.77 25.29
C PHE A 114 4.58 4.31 24.68
N THR A 115 4.46 3.67 23.52
CA THR A 115 5.61 3.39 22.63
C THR A 115 5.34 4.04 21.28
N MET A 116 6.29 4.79 20.73
CA MET A 116 6.14 5.49 19.47
C MET A 116 7.26 5.10 18.51
N SER A 117 6.89 4.80 17.26
CA SER A 117 7.80 4.75 16.13
C SER A 117 7.41 5.81 15.10
N ALA A 118 8.39 6.35 14.40
CA ALA A 118 8.18 7.44 13.47
C ALA A 118 8.92 7.21 12.16
N ASP A 119 8.20 7.36 11.05
CA ASP A 119 8.76 7.41 9.70
C ASP A 119 8.52 8.81 9.14
N ALA A 120 9.60 9.56 8.90
CA ALA A 120 9.54 10.92 8.39
C ALA A 120 10.29 11.02 7.07
N VAL A 121 9.63 11.59 6.06
CA VAL A 121 10.19 11.75 4.71
C VAL A 121 9.96 13.19 4.25
N GLY A 122 11.05 13.87 3.85
CA GLY A 122 10.94 15.21 3.28
C GLY A 122 10.16 15.21 1.96
N PRO A 123 9.44 16.28 1.61
CA PRO A 123 8.65 16.33 0.38
C PRO A 123 9.49 16.17 -0.91
N LYS A 124 10.74 16.63 -0.88
CA LYS A 124 11.67 16.48 -2.01
C LYS A 124 12.12 15.03 -2.16
N GLU A 125 12.45 14.39 -1.06
CA GLU A 125 12.82 12.97 -1.01
C GLU A 125 11.65 12.09 -1.44
N GLY A 126 10.44 12.36 -0.99
CA GLY A 126 9.24 11.63 -1.37
C GLY A 126 8.99 11.68 -2.89
N SER A 127 9.10 12.86 -3.50
CA SER A 127 8.95 12.99 -4.96
C SER A 127 10.03 12.26 -5.75
N GLU A 128 11.28 12.24 -5.24
CA GLU A 128 12.37 11.50 -5.85
C GLU A 128 12.15 9.98 -5.73
N LEU A 129 11.69 9.50 -4.56
CA LEU A 129 11.35 8.11 -4.35
C LEU A 129 10.21 7.65 -5.26
N GLN A 130 9.17 8.47 -5.45
CA GLN A 130 8.09 8.19 -6.40
C GLN A 130 8.61 7.99 -7.83
N ARG A 131 9.49 8.89 -8.28
CA ARG A 131 10.12 8.78 -9.61
C ARG A 131 10.98 7.52 -9.74
N LYS A 132 11.80 7.22 -8.73
CA LYS A 132 12.64 6.02 -8.68
C LYS A 132 11.79 4.74 -8.68
N ALA A 133 10.70 4.70 -7.91
CA ALA A 133 9.77 3.58 -7.88
C ALA A 133 9.11 3.34 -9.25
N ALA A 134 8.64 4.40 -9.92
CA ALA A 134 8.08 4.29 -11.26
C ALA A 134 9.10 3.74 -12.28
N ILE A 135 10.34 4.22 -12.24
CA ILE A 135 11.42 3.72 -13.11
C ILE A 135 11.71 2.24 -12.80
N ALA A 136 11.78 1.86 -11.52
CA ALA A 136 12.04 0.48 -11.12
C ALA A 136 10.95 -0.47 -11.63
N LEU A 137 9.66 -0.08 -11.54
CA LEU A 137 8.54 -0.85 -12.08
C LEU A 137 8.65 -1.00 -13.61
N LEU A 138 8.91 0.08 -14.33
CA LEU A 138 9.08 0.04 -15.80
C LEU A 138 10.26 -0.84 -16.21
N MET A 139 11.40 -0.71 -15.53
CA MET A 139 12.57 -1.54 -15.79
C MET A 139 12.32 -3.01 -15.49
N SER A 140 11.61 -3.33 -14.40
CA SER A 140 11.23 -4.70 -14.07
C SER A 140 10.32 -5.31 -15.14
N ILE A 141 9.31 -4.57 -15.61
CA ILE A 141 8.45 -5.00 -16.71
C ILE A 141 9.29 -5.25 -17.97
N ALA A 142 10.14 -4.30 -18.35
CA ALA A 142 10.99 -4.42 -19.55
C ALA A 142 11.91 -5.65 -19.46
N GLN A 143 12.57 -5.87 -18.33
CA GLN A 143 13.45 -7.03 -18.12
C GLN A 143 12.66 -8.35 -18.19
N THR A 144 11.48 -8.41 -17.59
CA THR A 144 10.59 -9.58 -17.66
C THR A 144 10.17 -9.87 -19.11
N LEU A 145 9.79 -8.83 -19.88
CA LEU A 145 9.43 -8.97 -21.28
C LEU A 145 10.60 -9.49 -22.14
N VAL A 146 11.79 -8.93 -21.94
CA VAL A 146 13.01 -9.36 -22.63
C VAL A 146 13.32 -10.82 -22.29
N TYR A 147 13.28 -11.19 -21.00
CA TYR A 147 13.50 -12.57 -20.57
C TYR A 147 12.50 -13.53 -21.23
N LEU A 148 11.20 -13.20 -21.21
CA LEU A 148 10.15 -14.03 -21.82
C LEU A 148 10.32 -14.18 -23.33
N ALA A 149 10.71 -13.10 -24.02
CA ALA A 149 10.96 -13.13 -25.47
C ALA A 149 12.09 -14.09 -25.88
N PHE A 150 13.14 -14.19 -25.07
CA PHE A 150 14.26 -15.12 -25.32
C PHE A 150 14.01 -16.55 -24.79
N ARG A 151 13.21 -16.69 -23.74
CA ARG A 151 13.02 -17.95 -23.04
C ARG A 151 11.93 -18.81 -23.61
N PHE A 152 10.87 -18.20 -24.17
CA PHE A 152 9.67 -18.88 -24.66
C PHE A 152 9.49 -18.69 -26.15
N GLU A 153 8.77 -19.62 -26.81
CA GLU A 153 8.24 -19.38 -28.13
C GLU A 153 7.32 -18.15 -28.11
N TRP A 154 7.35 -17.35 -29.18
CA TRP A 154 6.67 -16.06 -29.24
C TRP A 154 5.19 -16.08 -28.81
N ARG A 155 4.47 -17.18 -29.09
CA ARG A 155 3.04 -17.33 -28.72
C ARG A 155 2.87 -17.42 -27.20
N PHE A 156 3.71 -18.18 -26.53
CA PHE A 156 3.69 -18.30 -25.07
C PHE A 156 4.23 -17.02 -24.41
N GLY A 157 5.20 -16.37 -25.02
CA GLY A 157 5.70 -15.07 -24.58
C GLY A 157 4.60 -14.00 -24.56
N VAL A 158 3.82 -13.89 -25.63
CA VAL A 158 2.67 -12.96 -25.70
C VAL A 158 1.62 -13.31 -24.64
N ALA A 159 1.29 -14.58 -24.47
CA ALA A 159 0.33 -14.99 -23.45
C ALA A 159 0.78 -14.64 -22.03
N ALA A 160 2.06 -14.84 -21.72
CA ALA A 160 2.65 -14.49 -20.44
C ALA A 160 2.64 -12.96 -20.19
N ILE A 161 2.93 -12.15 -21.21
CA ILE A 161 2.84 -10.68 -21.14
C ILE A 161 1.43 -10.24 -20.78
N VAL A 162 0.42 -10.79 -21.49
CA VAL A 162 -0.99 -10.46 -21.26
C VAL A 162 -1.40 -10.87 -19.83
N ALA A 163 -0.97 -12.04 -19.36
CA ALA A 163 -1.24 -12.50 -18.01
C ALA A 163 -0.60 -11.58 -16.96
N THR A 164 0.68 -11.22 -17.12
CA THR A 164 1.37 -10.31 -16.20
C THR A 164 0.69 -8.95 -16.14
N PHE A 165 0.31 -8.39 -17.30
CA PHE A 165 -0.41 -7.11 -17.36
C PHE A 165 -1.77 -7.18 -16.67
N HIS A 166 -2.50 -8.29 -16.89
CA HIS A 166 -3.75 -8.57 -16.18
C HIS A 166 -3.55 -8.59 -14.67
N ASP A 167 -2.56 -9.33 -14.17
CA ASP A 167 -2.32 -9.50 -12.74
C ASP A 167 -1.95 -8.18 -12.05
N ILE A 168 -1.11 -7.36 -12.71
CA ILE A 168 -0.80 -6.01 -12.25
C ILE A 168 -2.07 -5.15 -12.16
N THR A 169 -2.89 -5.17 -13.22
CA THR A 169 -4.12 -4.36 -13.27
C THR A 169 -5.10 -4.76 -12.18
N VAL A 170 -5.27 -6.06 -11.95
CA VAL A 170 -6.12 -6.59 -10.87
C VAL A 170 -5.55 -6.19 -9.51
N THR A 171 -4.25 -6.30 -9.30
CA THR A 171 -3.58 -5.91 -8.04
C THR A 171 -3.80 -4.44 -7.72
N PHE A 172 -3.56 -3.54 -8.68
CA PHE A 172 -3.84 -2.11 -8.51
C PHE A 172 -5.33 -1.83 -8.27
N GLY A 173 -6.22 -2.58 -8.95
CA GLY A 173 -7.65 -2.53 -8.70
C GLY A 173 -8.01 -2.86 -7.26
N PHE A 174 -7.45 -3.93 -6.69
CA PHE A 174 -7.67 -4.31 -5.29
C PHE A 174 -7.10 -3.28 -4.31
N ILE A 175 -5.88 -2.78 -4.54
CA ILE A 175 -5.27 -1.71 -3.74
C ILE A 175 -6.22 -0.50 -3.68
N SER A 176 -6.79 -0.10 -4.81
CA SER A 176 -7.75 1.02 -4.87
C SER A 176 -9.07 0.71 -4.18
N LEU A 177 -9.66 -0.47 -4.42
CA LEU A 177 -10.95 -0.86 -3.81
C LEU A 177 -10.86 -0.91 -2.30
N LEU A 178 -9.78 -1.50 -1.77
CA LEU A 178 -9.54 -1.63 -0.33
C LEU A 178 -8.97 -0.34 0.29
N ASN A 179 -8.77 0.70 -0.52
CA ASN A 179 -8.22 1.98 -0.08
C ASN A 179 -6.84 1.85 0.60
N ILE A 180 -6.04 0.88 0.16
CA ILE A 180 -4.68 0.66 0.65
C ILE A 180 -3.77 1.74 0.06
N GLU A 181 -2.84 2.23 0.87
CA GLU A 181 -1.86 3.21 0.42
C GLU A 181 -0.70 2.55 -0.32
N ILE A 182 -0.23 3.23 -1.36
CA ILE A 182 0.99 2.84 -2.06
C ILE A 182 2.17 3.39 -1.28
N THR A 183 2.93 2.49 -0.66
CA THR A 183 4.16 2.73 0.08
C THR A 183 5.34 2.08 -0.65
N LEU A 184 6.58 2.28 -0.17
CA LEU A 184 7.74 1.55 -0.69
C LEU A 184 7.57 0.03 -0.51
N ALA A 185 6.96 -0.42 0.58
CA ALA A 185 6.64 -1.83 0.79
C ALA A 185 5.65 -2.37 -0.26
N THR A 186 4.62 -1.58 -0.61
CA THR A 186 3.66 -1.93 -1.68
C THR A 186 4.37 -2.05 -3.03
N VAL A 187 5.28 -1.12 -3.36
CA VAL A 187 6.09 -1.19 -4.59
C VAL A 187 6.97 -2.44 -4.61
N ALA A 188 7.62 -2.77 -3.49
CA ALA A 188 8.42 -3.99 -3.38
C ALA A 188 7.58 -5.26 -3.59
N ALA A 189 6.36 -5.30 -3.05
CA ALA A 189 5.42 -6.41 -3.26
C ALA A 189 5.02 -6.54 -4.74
N ILE A 190 4.72 -5.43 -5.42
CA ILE A 190 4.39 -5.42 -6.86
C ILE A 190 5.60 -5.89 -7.69
N LEU A 191 6.81 -5.43 -7.37
CA LEU A 191 8.03 -5.89 -8.03
C LEU A 191 8.24 -7.40 -7.83
N THR A 192 7.91 -7.94 -6.66
CA THR A 192 7.96 -9.38 -6.39
C THR A 192 6.96 -10.15 -7.25
N ILE A 193 5.73 -9.66 -7.40
CA ILE A 193 4.71 -10.26 -8.28
C ILE A 193 5.18 -10.23 -9.74
N LEU A 194 5.80 -9.12 -10.19
CA LEU A 194 6.36 -8.99 -11.54
C LEU A 194 7.53 -9.93 -11.81
N GLY A 195 8.31 -10.26 -10.78
CA GLY A 195 9.48 -11.15 -10.89
C GLY A 195 9.16 -12.63 -10.72
N TYR A 196 7.96 -12.98 -10.29
CA TYR A 196 7.56 -14.36 -10.06
C TYR A 196 7.11 -15.04 -11.34
#